data_cf49b7c73c3bd0298cddb032e4b026ec
#
_entry.id   cf49b7c73c3bd0298cddb032e4b026ec
#
_cell.length_a   1.000
_cell.length_b   1.000
_cell.length_c   1.000
_cell.angle_alpha   90.00
_cell.angle_beta   90.00
_cell.angle_gamma   90.00
#
_symmetry.space_group_name_H-M   'P 1'
#
loop_
_entity.id
_entity.type
_entity.pdbx_description
1 polymer ?
#
loop_
_entity_poly.entity_id
_entity_poly.type
_entity_poly.pdbx_seq_one_letter_code
_entity_poly.pdbx_strand_id
1 'polypeptide(L)'
;NVNNNCSSGSTAIFLARQAVESGAVECALAFGFEEMRPGSLGSHWDDRESPFAGFFKVLDESGYPDAPLALRCFGDKYGAAPDLFAKVAAKTRNHALANPFALFSSPLTVEEVLASPTLYQDYLTRLMCCPPTCGAGAAIICSEKFAKKHGIQRPVEIIGQAMTTDTDDTWTDPINLVG
;
A
#
# COMPACT_ATOMS: atom_id res chain seq x y z
N ASN A 1 -13.32 -13.70 0.32
CA ASN A 1 -12.02 -13.53 0.96
C ASN A 1 -11.02 -13.01 -0.08
N VAL A 2 -10.27 -11.99 0.29
CA VAL A 2 -9.30 -11.34 -0.61
C VAL A 2 -7.94 -11.37 0.11
N ASN A 3 -6.91 -11.78 -0.63
CA ASN A 3 -5.54 -11.64 -0.17
C ASN A 3 -4.69 -11.13 -1.35
N ASN A 4 -4.14 -9.94 -1.18
CA ASN A 4 -3.24 -9.29 -2.11
C ASN A 4 -2.11 -8.61 -1.33
N ASN A 5 -1.51 -9.35 -0.40
CA ASN A 5 -0.47 -8.86 0.50
C ASN A 5 -0.87 -7.50 1.13
N CYS A 6 0.02 -6.53 1.14
CA CYS A 6 -0.23 -5.21 1.72
C CYS A 6 -1.33 -4.40 1.01
N SER A 7 -1.75 -4.80 -0.19
CA SER A 7 -2.84 -4.18 -0.96
C SER A 7 -4.21 -4.81 -0.72
N SER A 8 -4.33 -5.79 0.19
CA SER A 8 -5.58 -6.52 0.42
C SER A 8 -6.74 -5.60 0.79
N GLY A 9 -6.51 -4.60 1.66
CA GLY A 9 -7.54 -3.64 2.05
C GLY A 9 -8.03 -2.78 0.88
N SER A 10 -7.12 -2.26 0.07
CA SER A 10 -7.44 -1.49 -1.13
C SER A 10 -8.20 -2.34 -2.16
N THR A 11 -7.79 -3.60 -2.34
CA THR A 11 -8.46 -4.57 -3.21
C THR A 11 -9.88 -4.87 -2.72
N ALA A 12 -10.09 -5.01 -1.41
CA ALA A 12 -11.41 -5.23 -0.84
C ALA A 12 -12.36 -4.05 -1.13
N ILE A 13 -11.88 -2.80 -1.01
CA ILE A 13 -12.65 -1.60 -1.36
C ILE A 13 -12.95 -1.56 -2.86
N PHE A 14 -11.96 -1.91 -3.71
CA PHE A 14 -12.13 -1.98 -5.16
C PHE A 14 -13.24 -2.95 -5.56
N LEU A 15 -13.23 -4.17 -5.02
CA LEU A 15 -14.24 -5.19 -5.31
C LEU A 15 -15.62 -4.82 -4.74
N ALA A 16 -15.67 -4.22 -3.55
CA ALA A 16 -16.92 -3.72 -2.97
C ALA A 16 -17.54 -2.63 -3.86
N ARG A 17 -16.74 -1.71 -4.37
CA ARG A 17 -17.18 -0.70 -5.33
C ARG A 17 -17.71 -1.34 -6.61
N GLN A 18 -16.98 -2.28 -7.21
CA GLN A 18 -17.44 -3.00 -8.41
C GLN A 18 -18.79 -3.70 -8.19
N ALA A 19 -18.98 -4.34 -7.04
CA ALA A 19 -20.23 -5.01 -6.71
C ALA A 19 -21.42 -4.03 -6.62
N VAL A 20 -21.18 -2.82 -6.09
CA VAL A 20 -22.20 -1.77 -6.03
C VAL A 20 -22.43 -1.13 -7.40
N GLU A 21 -21.40 -0.82 -8.15
CA GLU A 21 -21.50 -0.21 -9.50
C GLU A 21 -22.19 -1.13 -10.51
N SER A 22 -21.93 -2.44 -10.42
CA SER A 22 -22.61 -3.43 -11.27
C SER A 22 -24.08 -3.65 -10.90
N GLY A 23 -24.54 -3.10 -9.78
CA GLY A 23 -25.89 -3.32 -9.26
C GLY A 23 -26.11 -4.69 -8.62
N ALA A 24 -25.05 -5.49 -8.43
CA ALA A 24 -25.16 -6.78 -7.74
C ALA A 24 -25.61 -6.62 -6.29
N VAL A 25 -25.19 -5.53 -5.63
CA VAL A 25 -25.64 -5.13 -4.30
C VAL A 25 -25.84 -3.62 -4.23
N GLU A 26 -26.70 -3.15 -3.31
CA GLU A 26 -26.83 -1.70 -3.07
C GLU A 26 -25.81 -1.19 -2.02
N CYS A 27 -25.28 -2.10 -1.19
CA CYS A 27 -24.36 -1.80 -0.11
C CYS A 27 -23.45 -2.98 0.16
N ALA A 28 -22.18 -2.72 0.37
CA ALA A 28 -21.15 -3.73 0.68
C ALA A 28 -20.27 -3.25 1.84
N LEU A 29 -19.82 -4.17 2.67
CA LEU A 29 -18.82 -3.92 3.72
C LEU A 29 -17.46 -4.43 3.24
N ALA A 30 -16.48 -3.54 3.09
CA ALA A 30 -15.07 -3.89 3.01
C ALA A 30 -14.50 -3.92 4.44
N PHE A 31 -13.95 -5.04 4.83
CA PHE A 31 -13.44 -5.28 6.17
C PHE A 31 -12.10 -6.00 6.11
N GLY A 32 -11.14 -5.57 6.90
CA GLY A 32 -9.85 -6.22 7.04
C GLY A 32 -9.32 -6.11 8.46
N PHE A 33 -8.53 -7.09 8.85
CA PHE A 33 -7.83 -7.10 10.13
C PHE A 33 -6.49 -7.80 9.98
N GLU A 34 -5.57 -7.47 10.86
CA GLU A 34 -4.26 -8.10 10.92
C GLU A 34 -3.80 -8.26 12.37
N GLU A 35 -3.11 -9.35 12.64
CA GLU A 35 -2.37 -9.60 13.87
C GLU A 35 -0.93 -9.97 13.52
N MET A 36 -0.05 -8.97 13.48
CA MET A 36 1.35 -9.18 13.16
C MET A 36 2.15 -9.56 14.42
N ARG A 37 2.62 -10.78 14.46
CA ARG A 37 3.50 -11.28 15.52
C ARG A 37 4.97 -10.94 15.23
N PRO A 38 5.86 -10.97 16.23
CA PRO A 38 7.29 -10.91 15.97
C PRO A 38 7.69 -11.96 14.91
N GLY A 39 8.42 -11.53 13.87
CA GLY A 39 8.81 -12.40 12.76
C GLY A 39 7.78 -12.49 11.61
N SER A 40 6.62 -11.83 11.70
CA SER A 40 5.59 -11.87 10.63
C SER A 40 6.08 -11.36 9.27
N LEU A 41 7.16 -10.57 9.23
CA LEU A 41 7.80 -10.11 8.00
C LEU A 41 8.92 -11.05 7.52
N GLY A 42 9.17 -12.16 8.22
CA GLY A 42 10.12 -13.18 7.81
C GLY A 42 9.60 -14.05 6.65
N SER A 43 10.49 -14.87 6.09
CA SER A 43 10.12 -15.86 5.10
C SER A 43 9.20 -16.92 5.70
N HIS A 44 8.17 -17.30 4.96
CA HIS A 44 7.25 -18.39 5.31
C HIS A 44 7.31 -19.54 4.29
N TRP A 45 8.38 -19.61 3.50
CA TRP A 45 8.56 -20.58 2.42
C TRP A 45 9.61 -21.63 2.77
N ASP A 46 9.71 -22.02 4.06
CA ASP A 46 10.74 -22.96 4.55
C ASP A 46 10.55 -24.37 3.98
N ASP A 47 9.36 -24.73 3.52
CA ASP A 47 9.01 -26.04 2.97
C ASP A 47 9.03 -26.12 1.43
N ARG A 48 9.24 -24.99 0.75
CA ARG A 48 9.21 -24.89 -0.71
C ARG A 48 9.93 -23.66 -1.21
N GLU A 49 10.23 -23.63 -2.50
CA GLU A 49 10.74 -22.43 -3.16
C GLU A 49 9.72 -21.27 -3.11
N SER A 50 10.21 -20.07 -2.82
CA SER A 50 9.38 -18.86 -2.85
C SER A 50 8.78 -18.68 -4.25
N PRO A 51 7.48 -18.35 -4.38
CA PRO A 51 6.89 -18.00 -5.66
C PRO A 51 7.59 -16.82 -6.36
N PHE A 52 8.32 -16.02 -5.60
CA PHE A 52 9.07 -14.86 -6.10
C PHE A 52 10.54 -15.15 -6.40
N ALA A 53 11.01 -16.41 -6.27
CA ALA A 53 12.43 -16.75 -6.48
C ALA A 53 12.93 -16.35 -7.86
N GLY A 54 12.13 -16.57 -8.90
CA GLY A 54 12.44 -16.14 -10.26
C GLY A 54 12.57 -14.62 -10.40
N PHE A 55 11.69 -13.88 -9.73
CA PHE A 55 11.71 -12.41 -9.70
C PHE A 55 12.96 -11.90 -8.96
N PHE A 56 13.27 -12.42 -7.80
CA PHE A 56 14.49 -12.04 -7.07
C PHE A 56 15.77 -12.30 -7.86
N LYS A 57 15.80 -13.38 -8.65
CA LYS A 57 16.91 -13.65 -9.54
C LYS A 57 17.07 -12.56 -10.62
N VAL A 58 15.97 -12.13 -11.23
CA VAL A 58 15.99 -11.04 -12.22
C VAL A 58 16.47 -9.73 -11.56
N LEU A 59 16.07 -9.46 -10.33
CA LEU A 59 16.52 -8.29 -9.57
C LEU A 59 18.04 -8.29 -9.36
N ASP A 60 18.58 -9.40 -8.89
CA ASP A 60 20.03 -9.55 -8.69
C ASP A 60 20.81 -9.36 -9.99
N GLU A 61 20.36 -9.98 -11.06
CA GLU A 61 20.99 -9.88 -12.38
C GLU A 61 20.94 -8.48 -12.97
N SER A 62 19.89 -7.70 -12.65
CA SER A 62 19.73 -6.32 -13.12
C SER A 62 20.40 -5.26 -12.23
N GLY A 63 21.01 -5.68 -11.12
CA GLY A 63 21.69 -4.77 -10.18
C GLY A 63 20.74 -4.02 -9.24
N TYR A 64 19.53 -4.52 -9.06
CA TYR A 64 18.56 -4.08 -8.05
C TYR A 64 18.38 -5.13 -6.94
N PRO A 65 19.45 -5.55 -6.24
CA PRO A 65 19.31 -6.51 -5.16
C PRO A 65 18.51 -5.87 -4.03
N ASP A 66 17.52 -6.54 -3.55
CA ASP A 66 16.69 -6.17 -2.40
C ASP A 66 15.59 -5.11 -2.61
N ALA A 67 14.52 -5.26 -1.91
CA ALA A 67 13.49 -4.25 -1.74
C ALA A 67 14.02 -3.11 -0.81
N PRO A 68 13.72 -1.86 -1.06
CA PRO A 68 12.46 -1.35 -1.62
C PRO A 68 12.57 -1.01 -3.11
N LEU A 69 12.50 -2.02 -3.88
CA LEU A 69 12.67 -1.98 -5.31
C LEU A 69 11.80 -0.94 -6.01
N ALA A 70 10.51 -0.89 -5.66
CA ALA A 70 9.58 0.04 -6.31
C ALA A 70 10.00 1.51 -6.15
N LEU A 71 10.56 1.91 -5.01
CA LEU A 71 11.06 3.26 -4.81
C LEU A 71 12.26 3.55 -5.72
N ARG A 72 13.19 2.60 -5.82
CA ARG A 72 14.38 2.74 -6.65
C ARG A 72 14.01 2.80 -8.13
N CYS A 73 13.18 1.87 -8.60
CA CYS A 73 12.72 1.86 -9.98
C CYS A 73 11.95 3.13 -10.33
N PHE A 74 11.08 3.61 -9.44
CA PHE A 74 10.38 4.87 -9.64
C PHE A 74 11.33 6.07 -9.72
N GLY A 75 12.32 6.12 -8.84
CA GLY A 75 13.35 7.16 -8.86
C GLY A 75 14.13 7.18 -10.16
N ASP A 76 14.58 6.02 -10.61
CA ASP A 76 15.38 5.89 -11.82
C ASP A 76 14.54 6.14 -13.10
N LYS A 77 13.31 5.63 -13.16
CA LYS A 77 12.42 5.79 -14.31
C LYS A 77 11.93 7.23 -14.49
N TYR A 78 11.58 7.89 -13.40
CA TYR A 78 10.92 9.21 -13.43
C TYR A 78 11.78 10.34 -12.91
N GLY A 79 13.02 10.08 -12.52
CA GLY A 79 13.91 11.10 -11.93
C GLY A 79 13.41 11.66 -10.59
N ALA A 80 12.69 10.85 -9.83
CA ALA A 80 12.14 11.29 -8.55
C ALA A 80 13.25 11.37 -7.49
N ALA A 81 13.40 12.54 -6.87
CA ALA A 81 14.35 12.73 -5.79
C ALA A 81 13.87 12.06 -4.48
N PRO A 82 14.78 11.62 -3.60
CA PRO A 82 14.43 10.95 -2.33
C PRO A 82 13.49 11.76 -1.44
N ASP A 83 13.53 13.09 -1.50
CA ASP A 83 12.65 13.98 -0.74
C ASP A 83 11.16 13.82 -1.13
N LEU A 84 10.86 13.35 -2.34
CA LEU A 84 9.49 13.04 -2.75
C LEU A 84 8.86 11.99 -1.83
N PHE A 85 9.59 10.92 -1.53
CA PHE A 85 9.10 9.85 -0.66
C PHE A 85 8.96 10.32 0.79
N ALA A 86 9.89 11.16 1.24
CA ALA A 86 9.79 11.80 2.56
C ALA A 86 8.58 12.74 2.66
N LYS A 87 8.25 13.48 1.60
CA LYS A 87 7.03 14.30 1.51
C LYS A 87 5.76 13.46 1.61
N VAL A 88 5.72 12.29 0.98
CA VAL A 88 4.60 11.34 1.10
C VAL A 88 4.45 10.85 2.53
N ALA A 89 5.55 10.44 3.17
CA ALA A 89 5.55 9.98 4.55
C ALA A 89 5.07 11.07 5.52
N ALA A 90 5.63 12.27 5.42
CA ALA A 90 5.25 13.42 6.25
C ALA A 90 3.78 13.81 6.04
N LYS A 91 3.30 13.88 4.77
CA LYS A 91 1.90 14.15 4.46
C LYS A 91 0.98 13.13 5.12
N THR A 92 1.25 11.84 4.95
CA THR A 92 0.42 10.77 5.51
C THR A 92 0.39 10.82 7.03
N ARG A 93 1.54 11.06 7.66
CA ARG A 93 1.64 11.20 9.11
C ARG A 93 0.83 12.39 9.63
N ASN A 94 0.92 13.52 8.96
CA ASN A 94 0.19 14.72 9.36
C ASN A 94 -1.34 14.57 9.14
N HIS A 95 -1.78 13.85 8.12
CA HIS A 95 -3.19 13.50 7.95
C HIS A 95 -3.68 12.56 9.07
N ALA A 96 -2.83 11.65 9.54
CA ALA A 96 -3.17 10.73 10.62
C ALA A 96 -3.48 11.42 11.96
N LEU A 97 -3.03 12.66 12.18
CA LEU A 97 -3.34 13.43 13.38
C LEU A 97 -4.85 13.66 13.58
N ALA A 98 -5.62 13.66 12.50
CA ALA A 98 -7.08 13.78 12.57
C ALA A 98 -7.80 12.47 12.91
N ASN A 99 -7.06 11.35 12.97
CA ASN A 99 -7.62 10.03 13.28
C ASN A 99 -7.23 9.60 14.71
N PRO A 100 -8.18 9.55 15.66
CA PRO A 100 -7.87 9.17 17.05
C PRO A 100 -7.42 7.71 17.20
N PHE A 101 -7.63 6.88 16.18
CA PHE A 101 -7.22 5.47 16.16
C PHE A 101 -5.91 5.23 15.42
N ALA A 102 -5.26 6.28 14.91
CA ALA A 102 -3.97 6.12 14.25
C ALA A 102 -2.89 5.68 15.25
N LEU A 103 -2.05 4.72 14.83
CA LEU A 103 -0.93 4.26 15.65
C LEU A 103 0.04 5.42 15.98
N PHE A 104 0.29 6.27 15.00
CA PHE A 104 1.17 7.41 15.14
C PHE A 104 0.35 8.70 15.19
N SER A 105 0.45 9.39 16.31
CA SER A 105 -0.29 10.62 16.62
C SER A 105 0.57 11.87 16.73
N SER A 106 1.83 11.80 16.26
CA SER A 106 2.75 12.95 16.26
C SER A 106 3.01 13.42 14.83
N PRO A 107 3.08 14.74 14.58
CA PRO A 107 3.43 15.27 13.28
C PRO A 107 4.85 14.87 12.90
N LEU A 108 5.16 14.90 11.61
CA LEU A 108 6.51 14.75 11.09
C LEU A 108 6.77 15.80 10.01
N THR A 109 8.01 16.29 9.97
CA THR A 109 8.53 17.10 8.88
C THR A 109 9.27 16.23 7.86
N VAL A 110 9.48 16.76 6.67
CA VAL A 110 10.28 16.08 5.63
C VAL A 110 11.71 15.88 6.11
N GLU A 111 12.27 16.88 6.79
CA GLU A 111 13.63 16.85 7.33
C GLU A 111 13.81 15.76 8.39
N GLU A 112 12.84 15.59 9.28
CA GLU A 112 12.85 14.52 10.28
C GLU A 112 12.79 13.14 9.62
N VAL A 113 11.99 12.98 8.56
CA VAL A 113 11.93 11.73 7.80
C VAL A 113 13.28 11.42 7.16
N LEU A 114 13.89 12.39 6.48
CA LEU A 114 15.19 12.22 5.82
C LEU A 114 16.34 11.99 6.81
N ALA A 115 16.30 12.62 7.97
CA ALA A 115 17.31 12.48 9.02
C ALA A 115 17.19 11.15 9.80
N SER A 116 16.09 10.40 9.62
CA SER A 116 15.93 9.12 10.30
C SER A 116 16.89 8.06 9.74
N PRO A 117 17.22 7.00 10.50
CA PRO A 117 18.18 6.02 10.06
C PRO A 117 17.88 5.46 8.67
N THR A 118 18.87 5.49 7.78
CA THR A 118 18.77 4.91 6.45
C THR A 118 18.72 3.38 6.56
N LEU A 119 17.77 2.77 5.91
CA LEU A 119 17.61 1.32 5.85
C LEU A 119 18.07 0.74 4.52
N TYR A 120 17.95 1.51 3.45
CA TYR A 120 18.38 1.07 2.13
C TYR A 120 18.88 2.24 1.28
N GLN A 121 20.15 2.22 0.91
CA GLN A 121 20.82 3.24 0.09
C GLN A 121 20.37 4.67 0.46
N ASP A 122 20.08 5.50 -0.55
CA ASP A 122 19.63 6.88 -0.36
C ASP A 122 18.10 7.04 -0.45
N TYR A 123 17.37 5.94 -0.62
CA TYR A 123 15.95 5.97 -0.97
C TYR A 123 15.01 5.68 0.18
N LEU A 124 15.42 4.84 1.15
CA LEU A 124 14.52 4.41 2.20
C LEU A 124 15.10 4.71 3.57
N THR A 125 14.40 5.55 4.31
CA THR A 125 14.69 5.77 5.73
C THR A 125 13.63 5.08 6.61
N ARG A 126 13.97 4.89 7.87
CA ARG A 126 13.11 4.20 8.84
C ARG A 126 11.70 4.78 8.95
N LEU A 127 11.56 6.10 8.87
CA LEU A 127 10.24 6.75 9.01
C LEU A 127 9.38 6.69 7.73
N MET A 128 9.92 6.17 6.63
CA MET A 128 9.16 5.83 5.42
C MET A 128 8.56 4.43 5.50
N CYS A 129 9.01 3.58 6.43
CA CYS A 129 8.54 2.21 6.56
C CYS A 129 7.28 2.13 7.41
N CYS A 130 6.38 1.21 7.06
CA CYS A 130 5.27 0.83 7.93
C CYS A 130 5.78 -0.02 9.10
N PRO A 131 5.27 0.19 10.33
CA PRO A 131 5.57 -0.71 11.44
C PRO A 131 4.72 -1.98 11.36
N PRO A 132 5.20 -3.12 11.86
CA PRO A 132 4.33 -4.25 12.17
C PRO A 132 3.27 -3.81 13.18
N THR A 133 2.01 -4.03 12.85
CA THR A 133 0.89 -3.60 13.72
C THR A 133 -0.23 -4.61 13.73
N CYS A 134 -1.06 -4.52 14.78
CA CYS A 134 -2.31 -5.24 14.87
C CYS A 134 -3.46 -4.25 14.83
N GLY A 135 -4.57 -4.66 14.25
CA GLY A 135 -5.75 -3.82 14.17
C GLY A 135 -6.75 -4.28 13.14
N ALA A 136 -7.82 -3.53 13.02
CA ALA A 136 -8.85 -3.75 12.03
C ALA A 136 -9.35 -2.43 11.45
N GLY A 137 -9.82 -2.49 10.20
CA GLY A 137 -10.46 -1.38 9.53
C GLY A 137 -11.65 -1.86 8.73
N ALA A 138 -12.66 -1.01 8.60
CA ALA A 138 -13.85 -1.31 7.84
C ALA A 138 -14.36 -0.06 7.12
N ALA A 139 -14.90 -0.26 5.92
CA ALA A 139 -15.58 0.78 5.16
C ALA A 139 -16.87 0.24 4.56
N ILE A 140 -17.94 1.02 4.64
CA ILE A 140 -19.20 0.74 3.96
C ILE A 140 -19.18 1.46 2.61
N ILE A 141 -19.34 0.69 1.54
CA ILE A 141 -19.46 1.19 0.17
C ILE A 141 -20.90 1.00 -0.27
N CYS A 142 -21.55 2.06 -0.70
CA CYS A 142 -22.96 1.97 -1.12
C CYS A 142 -23.26 2.86 -2.32
N SER A 143 -24.40 2.56 -2.97
CA SER A 143 -24.89 3.41 -4.04
C SER A 143 -25.41 4.75 -3.49
N GLU A 144 -25.39 5.79 -4.33
CA GLU A 144 -26.00 7.09 -3.97
C GLU A 144 -27.48 6.94 -3.57
N LYS A 145 -28.22 6.06 -4.27
CA LYS A 145 -29.61 5.75 -3.96
C LYS A 145 -29.77 5.20 -2.56
N PHE A 146 -28.87 4.26 -2.16
CA PHE A 146 -28.88 3.69 -0.81
C PHE A 146 -28.56 4.77 0.23
N ALA A 147 -27.52 5.58 -0.02
CA ALA A 147 -27.14 6.67 0.88
C ALA A 147 -28.30 7.65 1.12
N LYS A 148 -28.98 8.08 0.06
CA LYS A 148 -30.14 8.98 0.17
C LYS A 148 -31.31 8.32 0.91
N LYS A 149 -31.62 7.06 0.64
CA LYS A 149 -32.71 6.32 1.29
C LYS A 149 -32.48 6.19 2.79
N HIS A 150 -31.22 6.07 3.23
CA HIS A 150 -30.86 5.90 4.63
C HIS A 150 -30.43 7.21 5.32
N GLY A 151 -30.58 8.35 4.66
CA GLY A 151 -30.30 9.66 5.24
C GLY A 151 -28.82 9.87 5.62
N ILE A 152 -27.89 9.21 4.90
CA ILE A 152 -26.45 9.35 5.16
C ILE A 152 -26.02 10.78 4.84
N GLN A 153 -25.54 11.46 5.88
CA GLN A 153 -25.07 12.84 5.78
C GLN A 153 -23.58 12.86 5.41
N ARG A 154 -23.20 13.73 4.48
CA ARG A 154 -21.82 13.96 4.05
C ARG A 154 -21.09 12.69 3.61
N PRO A 155 -21.61 11.93 2.64
CA PRO A 155 -20.91 10.76 2.09
C PRO A 155 -19.58 11.22 1.45
N VAL A 156 -18.58 10.36 1.53
CA VAL A 156 -17.36 10.51 0.74
C VAL A 156 -17.53 9.75 -0.55
N GLU A 157 -17.35 10.45 -1.67
CA GLU A 157 -17.49 9.84 -2.99
C GLU A 157 -16.15 9.28 -3.49
N ILE A 158 -16.17 8.06 -4.02
CA ILE A 158 -15.02 7.48 -4.74
C ILE A 158 -15.14 7.89 -6.20
N ILE A 159 -14.44 8.96 -6.59
CA ILE A 159 -14.49 9.51 -7.94
C ILE A 159 -13.61 8.76 -8.94
N GLY A 160 -12.63 8.00 -8.48
CA GLY A 160 -11.74 7.20 -9.32
C GLY A 160 -11.03 6.14 -8.53
N GLN A 161 -10.78 5.01 -9.18
CA GLN A 161 -10.03 3.90 -8.61
C GLN A 161 -9.47 3.06 -9.75
N ALA A 162 -8.22 2.63 -9.63
CA ALA A 162 -7.57 1.75 -10.58
C ALA A 162 -6.89 0.59 -9.82
N MET A 163 -6.83 -0.55 -10.47
CA MET A 163 -6.04 -1.69 -10.04
C MET A 163 -5.26 -2.19 -11.24
N THR A 164 -3.96 -2.28 -11.12
CA THR A 164 -3.05 -2.77 -12.13
C THR A 164 -2.39 -4.05 -11.66
N THR A 165 -1.93 -4.87 -12.57
CA THR A 165 -1.17 -6.08 -12.30
C THR A 165 0.15 -6.03 -13.04
N ASP A 166 1.08 -6.87 -12.65
CA ASP A 166 2.32 -7.07 -13.38
C ASP A 166 2.06 -7.52 -14.81
N THR A 167 2.96 -7.16 -15.71
CA THR A 167 3.01 -7.61 -17.10
C THR A 167 4.21 -8.53 -17.31
N ASP A 168 4.28 -9.19 -18.44
CA ASP A 168 5.43 -10.05 -18.78
C ASP A 168 6.76 -9.27 -18.74
N ASP A 169 6.74 -7.98 -19.06
CA ASP A 169 7.92 -7.12 -19.05
C ASP A 169 8.48 -6.87 -17.64
N THR A 170 7.65 -6.96 -16.60
CA THR A 170 8.11 -6.84 -15.20
C THR A 170 9.15 -7.89 -14.84
N TRP A 171 9.06 -9.08 -15.46
CA TRP A 171 9.96 -10.20 -15.20
C TRP A 171 11.26 -10.13 -16.00
N THR A 172 11.37 -9.21 -16.94
CA THR A 172 12.56 -9.02 -17.78
C THR A 172 13.39 -7.81 -17.36
N ASP A 173 12.73 -6.76 -16.86
CA ASP A 173 13.40 -5.55 -16.37
C ASP A 173 12.63 -4.98 -15.17
N PRO A 174 13.25 -4.92 -13.98
CA PRO A 174 12.62 -4.41 -12.75
C PRO A 174 12.09 -2.98 -12.87
N ILE A 175 12.60 -2.17 -13.77
CA ILE A 175 12.11 -0.80 -13.97
C ILE A 175 10.65 -0.77 -14.43
N ASN A 176 10.18 -1.86 -15.03
CA ASN A 176 8.80 -2.01 -15.46
C ASN A 176 7.82 -2.32 -14.32
N LEU A 177 8.33 -2.57 -13.08
CA LEU A 177 7.51 -2.73 -11.88
C LEU A 177 6.65 -1.48 -11.58
N VAL A 178 7.07 -0.32 -12.05
CA VAL A 178 6.40 0.96 -11.77
C VAL A 178 5.63 1.53 -12.97
N GLY A 179 5.13 0.71 -13.84
CA GLY A 179 4.12 1.01 -14.86
C GLY A 179 4.47 2.08 -15.90
#